data_ed58602dcb915b9142ff87c4c2700a55
#
_entry.id   ed58602dcb915b9142ff87c4c2700a55
#
_cell.length_a   1.000
_cell.length_b   1.000
_cell.length_c   1.000
_cell.angle_alpha   90.00
_cell.angle_beta   90.00
_cell.angle_gamma   90.00
#
_symmetry.space_group_name_H-M   'P 1'
#
loop_
_entity.id
_entity.type
_entity.pdbx_description
1 polymer ?
#
loop_
_entity_poly.entity_id
_entity_poly.type
_entity_poly.pdbx_seq_one_letter_code
_entity_poly.pdbx_strand_id
1 'polypeptide(L)' 'DIALADLQAAQPAYDGVIEAEALINTPARWLAHLPRRRHDGHKGSYGSVAIVGGAHGMVGAPLLTARGALYLGAGKVHVV' A
#
# COMPACT_ATOMS: atom_id res chain seq x y z
N ASP A 1 -14.19 -15.10 4.91
CA ASP A 1 -14.90 -13.80 4.89
C ASP A 1 -14.70 -13.10 6.23
N ILE A 2 -14.42 -11.79 6.18
CA ILE A 2 -14.32 -10.94 7.37
C ILE A 2 -15.66 -10.24 7.52
N ALA A 3 -16.35 -10.48 8.66
CA ALA A 3 -17.57 -9.79 9.00
C ALA A 3 -17.28 -8.71 10.06
N LEU A 4 -17.74 -7.48 9.80
CA LEU A 4 -17.69 -6.40 10.77
C LEU A 4 -18.99 -6.42 11.59
N ALA A 5 -18.87 -6.62 12.91
CA ALA A 5 -19.95 -6.42 13.84
C ALA A 5 -19.66 -5.14 14.64
N ASP A 6 -20.41 -4.08 14.34
CA ASP A 6 -20.32 -2.83 15.09
C ASP A 6 -21.20 -2.95 16.35
N LEU A 7 -20.56 -2.98 17.50
CA LEU A 7 -21.22 -3.06 18.80
C LEU A 7 -21.72 -1.70 19.29
N GLN A 8 -21.45 -0.62 18.53
CA GLN A 8 -21.82 0.76 18.88
C GLN A 8 -21.38 1.17 20.32
N ALA A 9 -20.29 0.56 20.81
CA ALA A 9 -19.72 0.93 22.08
C ALA A 9 -19.11 2.33 22.02
N ALA A 10 -19.36 3.14 23.03
CA ALA A 10 -18.77 4.47 23.09
C ALA A 10 -17.23 4.39 23.19
N GLN A 11 -16.53 5.23 22.44
CA GLN A 11 -15.07 5.27 22.41
C GLN A 11 -14.42 5.24 23.81
N PRO A 12 -14.89 6.03 24.80
CA PRO A 12 -14.32 6.01 26.14
C PRO A 12 -14.43 4.68 26.89
N ALA A 13 -15.32 3.79 26.44
CA ALA A 13 -15.51 2.49 27.10
C ALA A 13 -14.33 1.53 26.88
N TYR A 14 -13.53 1.73 25.84
CA TYR A 14 -12.39 0.87 25.51
C TYR A 14 -11.08 1.62 25.32
N ASP A 15 -11.09 2.96 25.37
CA ASP A 15 -9.85 3.75 25.30
C ASP A 15 -8.94 3.43 26.51
N GLY A 16 -7.73 2.99 26.21
CA GLY A 16 -6.74 2.60 27.21
C GLY A 16 -6.95 1.24 27.86
N VAL A 17 -8.04 0.53 27.52
CA VAL A 17 -8.35 -0.81 28.04
C VAL A 17 -8.05 -1.89 27.00
N ILE A 18 -8.27 -1.58 25.73
CA ILE A 18 -8.06 -2.52 24.61
C ILE A 18 -7.06 -1.90 23.65
N GLU A 19 -5.97 -2.61 23.41
CA GLU A 19 -5.04 -2.29 22.35
C GLU A 19 -5.55 -2.86 21.02
N ALA A 20 -5.58 -2.03 19.97
CA ALA A 20 -6.06 -2.48 18.67
C ALA A 20 -5.07 -3.46 18.05
N GLU A 21 -5.49 -4.69 17.82
CA GLU A 21 -4.68 -5.72 17.14
C GLU A 21 -4.59 -5.47 15.62
N ALA A 22 -5.59 -4.82 15.04
CA ALA A 22 -5.66 -4.50 13.63
C ALA A 22 -6.39 -3.18 13.40
N LEU A 23 -6.11 -2.57 12.25
CA LEU A 23 -6.72 -1.31 11.88
C LEU A 23 -7.42 -1.45 10.53
N ILE A 24 -8.63 -0.92 10.42
CA ILE A 24 -9.33 -0.86 9.14
C ILE A 24 -8.55 0.06 8.21
N ASN A 25 -8.25 -0.43 7.00
CA ASN A 25 -7.57 0.35 5.98
C ASN A 25 -8.55 1.35 5.35
N THR A 26 -8.44 2.60 5.75
CA THR A 26 -9.25 3.70 5.21
C THR A 26 -8.37 4.74 4.52
N PRO A 27 -8.86 5.44 3.49
CA PRO A 27 -8.09 6.48 2.79
C PRO A 27 -7.55 7.57 3.71
N ALA A 28 -8.26 7.91 4.78
CA ALA A 28 -7.82 8.91 5.76
C ALA A 28 -6.46 8.59 6.41
N ARG A 29 -6.09 7.29 6.45
CA ARG A 29 -4.84 6.85 7.08
C ARG A 29 -3.61 7.03 6.20
N TRP A 30 -3.77 6.99 4.90
CA TRP A 30 -2.63 6.98 3.97
C TRP A 30 -2.69 8.06 2.89
N LEU A 31 -3.84 8.69 2.66
CA LEU A 31 -4.01 9.67 1.58
C LEU A 31 -3.03 10.85 1.70
N ALA A 32 -2.74 11.28 2.94
CA ALA A 32 -1.78 12.36 3.18
C ALA A 32 -0.32 11.98 2.83
N HIS A 33 -0.03 10.69 2.76
CA HIS A 33 1.30 10.18 2.42
C HIS A 33 1.50 9.97 0.91
N LEU A 34 0.43 10.12 0.10
CA LEU A 34 0.55 10.03 -1.35
C LEU A 34 1.13 11.33 -1.91
N PRO A 35 2.33 11.30 -2.49
CA PRO A 35 2.94 12.49 -3.05
C PRO A 35 2.19 12.93 -4.31
N ARG A 36 1.89 14.21 -4.43
CA ARG A 36 1.42 14.77 -5.69
C ARG A 36 2.59 14.81 -6.69
N ARG A 37 2.36 14.29 -7.89
CA ARG A 37 3.35 14.41 -8.96
C ARG A 37 3.53 15.87 -9.37
N ARG A 38 4.77 16.32 -9.35
CA ARG A 38 5.14 17.64 -9.86
C ARG A 38 5.49 17.54 -11.33
N HIS A 39 5.17 18.57 -12.11
CA HIS A 39 5.51 18.64 -13.53
C HIS A 39 7.02 18.71 -13.79
N ASP A 40 7.77 19.24 -12.82
CA ASP A 40 9.24 19.38 -12.86
C ASP A 40 9.99 18.16 -12.26
N GLY A 41 9.25 17.12 -11.86
CA GLY A 41 9.83 15.91 -11.26
C GLY A 41 10.49 15.01 -12.30
N HIS A 42 11.61 14.41 -11.95
CA HIS A 42 12.26 13.38 -12.75
C HIS A 42 12.08 11.98 -12.14
N LYS A 43 12.36 10.94 -12.92
CA LYS A 43 12.15 9.54 -12.48
C LYS A 43 12.83 9.17 -11.14
N GLY A 44 13.95 9.80 -10.81
CA GLY A 44 14.65 9.59 -9.53
C GLY A 44 13.92 10.14 -8.31
N SER A 45 13.04 11.15 -8.49
CA SER A 45 12.28 11.79 -7.41
C SER A 45 11.18 10.89 -6.84
N TYR A 46 10.77 9.86 -7.58
CA TYR A 46 9.66 8.97 -7.21
C TYR A 46 10.10 7.60 -6.72
N GLY A 47 11.38 7.49 -6.38
CA GLY A 47 11.95 6.30 -5.76
C GLY A 47 12.11 5.11 -6.69
N SER A 48 12.59 4.03 -6.12
CA SER A 48 12.80 2.75 -6.82
C SER A 48 12.08 1.63 -6.08
N VAL A 49 11.45 0.74 -6.81
CA VAL A 49 10.77 -0.44 -6.29
C VAL A 49 11.50 -1.68 -6.77
N ALA A 50 11.83 -2.59 -5.88
CA ALA A 50 12.31 -3.92 -6.22
C ALA A 50 11.17 -4.92 -6.06
N ILE A 51 10.96 -5.74 -7.07
CA ILE A 51 9.98 -6.82 -7.07
C ILE A 51 10.74 -8.13 -7.09
N VAL A 52 10.65 -8.86 -6.00
CA VAL A 52 11.27 -10.16 -5.83
C VAL A 52 10.18 -11.22 -5.92
N GLY A 53 10.27 -12.10 -6.89
CA GLY A 53 9.27 -13.15 -7.04
C GLY A 53 9.30 -13.81 -8.43
N GLY A 54 8.42 -14.79 -8.57
CA GLY A 54 8.36 -15.59 -9.78
C GLY A 54 9.19 -16.88 -9.65
N ALA A 55 8.53 -17.96 -9.23
CA ALA A 55 9.14 -19.29 -9.34
C ALA A 55 9.39 -19.63 -10.81
N HIS A 56 10.18 -20.67 -11.06
CA HIS A 56 10.44 -21.17 -12.39
C HIS A 56 9.12 -21.40 -13.16
N GLY A 57 8.96 -20.79 -14.32
CA GLY A 57 7.72 -20.82 -15.09
C GLY A 57 6.63 -19.82 -14.66
N MET A 58 6.82 -19.04 -13.59
CA MET A 58 5.84 -18.09 -13.06
C MET A 58 6.27 -16.64 -13.16
N VAL A 59 6.88 -16.25 -14.28
CA VAL A 59 7.41 -14.89 -14.52
C VAL A 59 6.32 -13.84 -14.76
N GLY A 60 5.10 -14.26 -15.07
CA GLY A 60 4.00 -13.33 -15.38
C GLY A 60 3.59 -12.46 -14.21
N ALA A 61 3.54 -13.00 -13.00
CA ALA A 61 3.12 -12.27 -11.81
C ALA A 61 4.05 -11.09 -11.47
N PRO A 62 5.39 -11.26 -11.37
CA PRO A 62 6.28 -10.14 -11.14
C PRO A 62 6.25 -9.09 -12.26
N LEU A 63 6.05 -9.49 -13.52
CA LEU A 63 5.92 -8.53 -14.62
C LEU A 63 4.63 -7.70 -14.51
N LEU A 64 3.50 -8.31 -14.14
CA LEU A 64 2.26 -7.58 -13.89
C LEU A 64 2.40 -6.63 -12.70
N THR A 65 3.06 -7.08 -11.64
CA THR A 65 3.35 -6.23 -10.47
C THR A 65 4.24 -5.05 -10.86
N ALA A 66 5.26 -5.27 -11.69
CA ALA A 66 6.14 -4.22 -12.19
C ALA A 66 5.37 -3.17 -12.99
N ARG A 67 4.47 -3.61 -13.87
CA ARG A 67 3.60 -2.69 -14.62
C ARG A 67 2.69 -1.90 -13.70
N GLY A 68 2.06 -2.57 -12.72
CA GLY A 68 1.22 -1.91 -11.70
C GLY A 68 2.00 -0.83 -10.95
N ALA A 69 3.21 -1.13 -10.50
CA ALA A 69 4.07 -0.18 -9.79
C ALA A 69 4.41 1.05 -10.66
N LEU A 70 4.68 0.85 -11.95
CA LEU A 70 4.92 1.96 -12.89
C LEU A 70 3.68 2.82 -13.08
N TYR A 71 2.51 2.21 -13.25
CA TYR A 71 1.24 2.94 -13.39
C TYR A 71 0.88 3.71 -12.12
N LEU A 72 1.21 3.18 -10.94
CA LEU A 72 1.03 3.88 -9.66
C LEU A 72 2.05 5.00 -9.45
N GLY A 73 3.09 5.07 -10.27
CA GLY A 73 4.00 6.20 -10.30
C GLY A 73 5.39 5.94 -9.77
N ALA A 74 5.81 4.69 -9.59
CA ALA A 74 7.20 4.39 -9.26
C ALA A 74 8.16 4.99 -10.30
N GLY A 75 9.24 5.59 -9.85
CA GLY A 75 10.24 6.20 -10.72
C GLY A 75 11.07 5.17 -11.48
N LYS A 76 11.42 4.07 -10.79
CA LYS A 76 12.13 2.91 -11.35
C LYS A 76 11.56 1.64 -10.77
N VAL A 77 11.52 0.58 -11.57
CA VAL A 77 11.12 -0.75 -11.11
C VAL A 77 12.18 -1.75 -11.53
N HIS A 78 12.63 -2.55 -10.60
CA HIS A 78 13.56 -3.66 -10.79
C HIS A 78 12.83 -4.96 -10.50
N VAL A 79 12.95 -5.92 -11.39
CA VAL A 79 12.43 -7.28 -11.20
C VAL A 79 13.62 -8.21 -10.99
N VAL A 80 13.59 -8.97 -9.91
CA VAL A 80 14.69 -9.86 -9.48
C VAL A 80 14.18 -11.29 -9.39
#